data_fecbe4cebea0870f4fd491c532a60fbb
#
_entry.id   fecbe4cebea0870f4fd491c532a60fbb
#
_cell.length_a   1.000
_cell.length_b   1.000
_cell.length_c   1.000
_cell.angle_alpha   90.00
_cell.angle_beta   90.00
_cell.angle_gamma   90.00
#
_symmetry.space_group_name_H-M   'P 1'
#
loop_
_entity.id
_entity.type
_entity.pdbx_description
1 polymer ?
#
loop_
_entity_poly.entity_id
_entity_poly.type
_entity_poly.pdbx_seq_one_letter_code
_entity_poly.pdbx_strand_id
1 'polypeptide(L)'
;MPGGLYRTIVGADALAYGLVAGANLVGLKLVLGSYPITPASSLLHVLAGMKEFGVTTFQAEDEISAVCCAIGASYAGSLGVTSSSGPGIALKTEAIGLAVSTELPLVILNSQRSGPSTGMPTKTEQSDLYQAVYGRNADSPVPVLAASSPADAFDTAIEAVRIATKYMTPVFLLTDSYIINAAEPWLIPDVSSLPQDKVEFCTAADADGFHPFLRDEETLARVWALPGTPGLEHRIGGLEKDYDSGNISYDPENHHRMTMVRKAKIDGIANDIPKQAVTLGSEEDAVAVVGWGSTYG
;
A
#
# COMPACT_ATOMS: atom_id res chain seq x y z
N MET A 1 -9.28 12.31 -27.38
CA MET A 1 -9.49 12.30 -25.93
C MET A 1 -10.99 12.32 -25.66
N PRO A 2 -11.49 11.58 -24.66
CA PRO A 2 -12.88 11.65 -24.23
C PRO A 2 -13.30 13.10 -23.91
N GLY A 3 -14.61 13.42 -24.01
CA GLY A 3 -15.14 14.72 -23.58
C GLY A 3 -15.05 14.86 -22.07
N GLY A 4 -14.76 16.07 -21.55
CA GLY A 4 -14.72 16.31 -20.11
C GLY A 4 -13.84 17.50 -19.74
N LEU A 5 -13.68 17.72 -18.42
CA LEU A 5 -12.83 18.75 -17.86
C LEU A 5 -11.41 18.20 -17.63
N TYR A 6 -10.43 18.81 -18.27
CA TYR A 6 -9.02 18.41 -18.17
C TYR A 6 -8.18 19.45 -17.44
N ARG A 7 -7.18 18.99 -16.76
CA ARG A 7 -6.05 19.81 -16.30
C ARG A 7 -4.74 19.08 -16.57
N THR A 8 -3.66 19.82 -16.66
CA THR A 8 -2.31 19.21 -16.59
C THR A 8 -2.04 18.76 -15.16
N ILE A 9 -1.58 17.52 -14.99
CA ILE A 9 -1.19 16.98 -13.69
C ILE A 9 0.24 16.43 -13.74
N VAL A 10 0.99 16.65 -12.67
CA VAL A 10 2.29 16.00 -12.44
C VAL A 10 2.07 14.74 -11.62
N GLY A 11 2.86 13.71 -11.86
CA GLY A 11 2.64 12.42 -11.19
C GLY A 11 2.72 12.47 -9.66
N ALA A 12 3.57 13.31 -9.08
CA ALA A 12 3.61 13.52 -7.63
C ALA A 12 2.29 14.09 -7.08
N ASP A 13 1.67 15.03 -7.82
CA ASP A 13 0.35 15.58 -7.46
C ASP A 13 -0.74 14.53 -7.61
N ALA A 14 -0.71 13.76 -8.71
CA ALA A 14 -1.67 12.68 -8.96
C ALA A 14 -1.66 11.62 -7.84
N LEU A 15 -0.47 11.16 -7.43
CA LEU A 15 -0.29 10.25 -6.30
C LEU A 15 -0.84 10.85 -5.00
N ALA A 16 -0.50 12.11 -4.71
CA ALA A 16 -0.97 12.77 -3.48
C ALA A 16 -2.50 12.88 -3.48
N TYR A 17 -3.10 13.30 -4.58
CA TYR A 17 -4.56 13.41 -4.71
C TYR A 17 -5.24 12.05 -4.63
N GLY A 18 -4.68 11.02 -5.27
CA GLY A 18 -5.19 9.65 -5.21
C GLY A 18 -5.14 9.06 -3.79
N LEU A 19 -4.04 9.25 -3.06
CA LEU A 19 -3.92 8.81 -1.66
C LEU A 19 -4.92 9.53 -0.75
N VAL A 20 -5.09 10.84 -0.90
CA VAL A 20 -6.04 11.62 -0.10
C VAL A 20 -7.48 11.26 -0.46
N ALA A 21 -7.79 11.12 -1.75
CA ALA A 21 -9.10 10.66 -2.21
C ALA A 21 -9.41 9.25 -1.67
N GLY A 22 -8.47 8.30 -1.81
CA GLY A 22 -8.61 6.96 -1.28
C GLY A 22 -8.85 6.94 0.23
N ALA A 23 -8.05 7.70 1.01
CA ALA A 23 -8.25 7.81 2.45
C ALA A 23 -9.64 8.34 2.82
N ASN A 24 -10.13 9.35 2.12
CA ASN A 24 -11.49 9.90 2.33
C ASN A 24 -12.59 8.91 1.92
N LEU A 25 -12.43 8.17 0.82
CA LEU A 25 -13.38 7.15 0.36
C LEU A 25 -13.54 6.04 1.38
N VAL A 26 -12.44 5.61 2.02
CA VAL A 26 -12.48 4.60 3.09
C VAL A 26 -12.74 5.18 4.49
N GLY A 27 -12.88 6.50 4.63
CA GLY A 27 -13.21 7.17 5.90
C GLY A 27 -12.07 7.30 6.89
N LEU A 28 -10.81 7.26 6.43
CA LEU A 28 -9.63 7.34 7.28
C LEU A 28 -8.90 8.69 7.14
N LYS A 29 -8.15 9.07 8.19
CA LYS A 29 -7.11 10.11 8.10
C LYS A 29 -5.86 9.49 7.50
N LEU A 30 -5.11 10.28 6.74
CA LEU A 30 -3.84 9.86 6.14
C LEU A 30 -2.66 10.32 7.00
N VAL A 31 -1.76 9.41 7.32
CA VAL A 31 -0.49 9.71 8.00
C VAL A 31 0.67 9.24 7.12
N LEU A 32 1.43 10.20 6.60
CA LEU A 32 2.67 9.90 5.86
C LEU A 32 3.87 9.91 6.81
N GLY A 33 4.48 8.75 7.03
CA GLY A 33 5.82 8.62 7.61
C GLY A 33 6.86 8.58 6.49
N SER A 34 7.69 9.60 6.36
CA SER A 34 8.65 9.72 5.27
C SER A 34 10.01 10.22 5.72
N TYR A 35 10.99 9.99 4.86
CA TYR A 35 12.35 10.51 4.95
C TYR A 35 12.72 11.14 3.60
N PRO A 36 13.38 12.31 3.57
CA PRO A 36 13.73 12.99 2.33
C PRO A 36 14.66 12.15 1.46
N ILE A 37 14.18 11.77 0.28
CA ILE A 37 14.92 11.01 -0.71
C ILE A 37 14.41 11.30 -2.13
N THR A 38 15.30 11.57 -3.06
CA THR A 38 14.95 11.79 -4.47
C THR A 38 14.61 10.46 -5.15
N PRO A 39 13.49 10.37 -5.93
CA PRO A 39 12.52 11.43 -6.28
C PRO A 39 11.31 11.49 -5.33
N ALA A 40 11.22 10.65 -4.31
CA ALA A 40 10.05 10.51 -3.44
C ALA A 40 9.69 11.77 -2.62
N SER A 41 10.65 12.69 -2.41
CA SER A 41 10.42 13.93 -1.66
C SER A 41 9.36 14.84 -2.27
N SER A 42 9.11 14.77 -3.57
CA SER A 42 8.05 15.56 -4.24
C SER A 42 6.68 15.25 -3.65
N LEU A 43 6.36 13.97 -3.40
CA LEU A 43 5.13 13.55 -2.74
C LEU A 43 4.99 14.11 -1.32
N LEU A 44 6.07 14.06 -0.52
CA LEU A 44 6.07 14.63 0.83
C LEU A 44 5.72 16.11 0.82
N HIS A 45 6.28 16.88 -0.11
CA HIS A 45 6.01 18.31 -0.24
C HIS A 45 4.54 18.61 -0.58
N VAL A 46 3.96 17.85 -1.52
CA VAL A 46 2.55 18.02 -1.90
C VAL A 46 1.63 17.70 -0.72
N LEU A 47 1.81 16.53 -0.09
CA LEU A 47 0.98 16.10 1.04
C LEU A 47 1.13 17.02 2.27
N ALA A 48 2.29 17.60 2.51
CA ALA A 48 2.49 18.58 3.60
C ALA A 48 1.64 19.84 3.46
N GLY A 49 1.22 20.17 2.23
CA GLY A 49 0.29 21.27 1.93
C GLY A 49 -1.19 20.92 2.12
N MET A 50 -1.54 19.64 2.35
CA MET A 50 -2.92 19.14 2.32
C MET A 50 -3.52 18.86 3.71
N LYS A 51 -3.09 19.58 4.73
CA LYS A 51 -3.52 19.38 6.14
C LYS A 51 -5.03 19.47 6.33
N GLU A 52 -5.70 20.34 5.61
CA GLU A 52 -7.15 20.54 5.63
C GLU A 52 -7.96 19.31 5.17
N PHE A 53 -7.33 18.41 4.43
CA PHE A 53 -7.93 17.15 3.98
C PHE A 53 -7.65 15.96 4.91
N GLY A 54 -7.25 16.22 6.16
CA GLY A 54 -6.96 15.17 7.15
C GLY A 54 -5.60 14.51 6.99
N VAL A 55 -4.65 15.17 6.31
CA VAL A 55 -3.29 14.67 6.11
C VAL A 55 -2.37 15.11 7.24
N THR A 56 -1.66 14.16 7.82
CA THR A 56 -0.53 14.39 8.72
C THR A 56 0.75 13.89 8.05
N THR A 57 1.76 14.73 7.98
CA THR A 57 3.08 14.34 7.48
C THR A 57 4.09 14.35 8.62
N PHE A 58 4.85 13.26 8.73
CA PHE A 58 5.94 13.12 9.68
C PHE A 58 7.25 12.85 8.95
N GLN A 59 8.19 13.77 9.03
CA GLN A 59 9.55 13.58 8.54
C GLN A 59 10.37 12.92 9.65
N ALA A 60 10.76 11.68 9.42
CA ALA A 60 11.60 10.92 10.33
C ALA A 60 13.09 11.20 10.14
N GLU A 61 13.91 10.70 11.05
CA GLU A 61 15.37 10.78 10.92
C GLU A 61 15.91 9.86 9.83
N ASP A 62 15.30 8.68 9.68
CA ASP A 62 15.70 7.67 8.70
C ASP A 62 14.49 6.89 8.15
N GLU A 63 14.75 5.99 7.22
CA GLU A 63 13.75 5.17 6.55
C GLU A 63 13.06 4.19 7.49
N ILE A 64 13.77 3.65 8.48
CA ILE A 64 13.24 2.66 9.43
C ILE A 64 12.24 3.37 10.35
N SER A 65 12.62 4.51 10.92
CA SER A 65 11.75 5.34 11.74
C SER A 65 10.51 5.79 10.95
N ALA A 66 10.67 6.15 9.67
CA ALA A 66 9.58 6.57 8.81
C ALA A 66 8.52 5.48 8.62
N VAL A 67 8.92 4.26 8.28
CA VAL A 67 7.97 3.14 8.10
C VAL A 67 7.35 2.71 9.41
N CYS A 68 8.10 2.70 10.52
CA CYS A 68 7.56 2.38 11.85
C CYS A 68 6.51 3.40 12.30
N CYS A 69 6.71 4.69 12.01
CA CYS A 69 5.70 5.73 12.24
C CYS A 69 4.40 5.44 11.46
N ALA A 70 4.49 5.07 10.18
CA ALA A 70 3.34 4.72 9.36
C ALA A 70 2.62 3.46 9.87
N ILE A 71 3.35 2.43 10.31
CA ILE A 71 2.78 1.21 10.92
C ILE A 71 2.04 1.57 12.23
N GLY A 72 2.64 2.41 13.07
CA GLY A 72 1.99 2.89 14.30
C GLY A 72 0.71 3.68 14.03
N ALA A 73 0.70 4.50 12.98
CA ALA A 73 -0.48 5.24 12.54
C ALA A 73 -1.60 4.28 12.08
N SER A 74 -1.27 3.23 11.31
CA SER A 74 -2.22 2.18 10.95
C SER A 74 -2.75 1.44 12.17
N TYR A 75 -1.91 1.07 13.11
CA TYR A 75 -2.37 0.45 14.36
C TYR A 75 -3.35 1.36 15.11
N ALA A 76 -3.15 2.67 15.08
CA ALA A 76 -4.01 3.67 15.70
C ALA A 76 -5.25 4.06 14.88
N GLY A 77 -5.56 3.38 13.77
CA GLY A 77 -6.77 3.59 12.98
C GLY A 77 -6.68 4.68 11.92
N SER A 78 -5.49 5.01 11.45
CA SER A 78 -5.27 5.89 10.31
C SER A 78 -4.79 5.09 9.10
N LEU A 79 -4.87 5.67 7.90
CA LEU A 79 -4.16 5.12 6.75
C LEU A 79 -2.66 5.45 6.89
N GLY A 80 -1.85 4.47 7.21
CA GLY A 80 -0.40 4.59 7.20
C GLY A 80 0.14 4.57 5.78
N VAL A 81 0.95 5.56 5.43
CA VAL A 81 1.64 5.65 4.14
C VAL A 81 3.11 5.91 4.39
N THR A 82 3.98 5.24 3.65
CA THR A 82 5.41 5.54 3.65
C THR A 82 5.93 5.66 2.21
N SER A 83 6.86 6.57 1.98
CA SER A 83 7.45 6.75 0.66
C SER A 83 8.97 6.67 0.73
N SER A 84 9.59 6.08 -0.31
CA SER A 84 11.04 6.01 -0.45
C SER A 84 11.42 5.72 -1.91
N SER A 85 12.68 5.36 -2.11
CA SER A 85 13.27 4.84 -3.33
C SER A 85 14.00 3.53 -3.01
N GLY A 86 14.47 2.79 -4.01
CA GLY A 86 15.05 1.45 -3.87
C GLY A 86 15.96 1.23 -2.67
N PRO A 87 17.00 2.06 -2.44
CA PRO A 87 17.89 1.89 -1.28
C PRO A 87 17.16 2.06 0.06
N GLY A 88 16.21 3.00 0.15
CA GLY A 88 15.43 3.18 1.36
C GLY A 88 14.39 2.07 1.59
N ILE A 89 13.83 1.51 0.52
CA ILE A 89 12.98 0.31 0.62
C ILE A 89 13.77 -0.88 1.17
N ALA A 90 15.02 -1.05 0.75
CA ALA A 90 15.89 -2.09 1.29
C ALA A 90 16.06 -1.98 2.83
N LEU A 91 16.19 -0.76 3.35
CA LEU A 91 16.27 -0.52 4.79
C LEU A 91 14.95 -0.77 5.54
N LYS A 92 13.81 -0.70 4.86
CA LYS A 92 12.47 -0.88 5.44
C LYS A 92 11.99 -2.35 5.46
N THR A 93 12.73 -3.28 4.86
CA THR A 93 12.23 -4.64 4.59
C THR A 93 11.78 -5.39 5.84
N GLU A 94 12.50 -5.28 6.95
CA GLU A 94 12.10 -5.91 8.22
C GLU A 94 10.79 -5.35 8.75
N ALA A 95 10.65 -4.02 8.80
CA ALA A 95 9.44 -3.37 9.27
C ALA A 95 8.23 -3.66 8.35
N ILE A 96 8.45 -3.82 7.04
CA ILE A 96 7.40 -4.28 6.12
C ILE A 96 6.98 -5.72 6.46
N GLY A 97 7.93 -6.60 6.78
CA GLY A 97 7.66 -7.93 7.31
C GLY A 97 6.84 -7.90 8.61
N LEU A 98 7.13 -6.96 9.51
CA LEU A 98 6.32 -6.71 10.70
C LEU A 98 4.88 -6.32 10.33
N ALA A 99 4.68 -5.42 9.36
CA ALA A 99 3.34 -5.03 8.92
C ALA A 99 2.56 -6.21 8.30
N VAL A 100 3.23 -7.11 7.56
CA VAL A 100 2.64 -8.37 7.08
C VAL A 100 2.25 -9.27 8.24
N SER A 101 3.14 -9.47 9.21
CA SER A 101 2.89 -10.33 10.38
C SER A 101 1.76 -9.81 11.27
N THR A 102 1.67 -8.50 11.45
CA THR A 102 0.62 -7.86 12.24
C THR A 102 -0.66 -7.62 11.46
N GLU A 103 -0.64 -7.87 10.16
CA GLU A 103 -1.77 -7.68 9.23
C GLU A 103 -2.39 -6.28 9.38
N LEU A 104 -1.57 -5.26 9.19
CA LEU A 104 -1.96 -3.85 9.22
C LEU A 104 -1.97 -3.25 7.82
N PRO A 105 -2.96 -2.42 7.49
CA PRO A 105 -2.98 -1.71 6.20
C PRO A 105 -1.83 -0.71 6.15
N LEU A 106 -1.07 -0.74 5.06
CA LEU A 106 0.04 0.18 4.84
C LEU A 106 0.25 0.38 3.34
N VAL A 107 0.32 1.61 2.86
CA VAL A 107 0.71 1.88 1.49
C VAL A 107 2.19 2.25 1.45
N ILE A 108 2.96 1.50 0.65
CA ILE A 108 4.41 1.65 0.52
C ILE A 108 4.70 2.13 -0.89
N LEU A 109 5.04 3.41 -1.03
CA LEU A 109 5.41 3.99 -2.31
C LEU A 109 6.92 3.82 -2.54
N ASN A 110 7.26 3.15 -3.63
CA ASN A 110 8.61 3.07 -4.12
C ASN A 110 8.75 3.86 -5.42
N SER A 111 9.33 5.03 -5.33
CA SER A 111 9.69 5.84 -6.49
C SER A 111 11.07 5.44 -6.96
N GLN A 112 11.11 4.47 -7.88
CA GLN A 112 12.33 3.81 -8.32
C GLN A 112 13.31 4.78 -8.99
N ARG A 113 14.58 4.53 -8.80
CA ARG A 113 15.68 5.26 -9.40
C ARG A 113 16.84 4.33 -9.70
N SER A 114 17.77 4.78 -10.55
CA SER A 114 18.94 3.99 -10.94
C SER A 114 19.80 3.64 -9.72
N GLY A 115 20.12 2.35 -9.60
CA GLY A 115 20.98 1.74 -8.58
C GLY A 115 22.39 1.45 -9.10
N PRO A 116 23.19 0.60 -8.40
CA PRO A 116 22.94 0.09 -7.03
C PRO A 116 23.24 1.11 -5.91
N SER A 117 22.84 0.80 -4.68
CA SER A 117 22.96 1.67 -3.49
C SER A 117 22.29 3.03 -3.73
N THR A 118 22.95 4.13 -3.41
CA THR A 118 22.45 5.49 -3.68
C THR A 118 22.32 5.80 -5.17
N GLY A 119 23.06 5.11 -6.02
CA GLY A 119 22.97 5.13 -7.46
C GLY A 119 23.00 6.52 -8.09
N MET A 120 22.08 6.74 -9.04
CA MET A 120 21.88 8.02 -9.71
C MET A 120 20.47 8.55 -9.38
N PRO A 121 20.29 9.38 -8.36
CA PRO A 121 18.98 9.74 -7.79
C PRO A 121 17.99 10.37 -8.76
N THR A 122 18.47 11.01 -9.82
CA THR A 122 17.63 11.71 -10.82
C THR A 122 17.44 10.90 -12.12
N LYS A 123 17.90 9.65 -12.15
CA LYS A 123 17.81 8.79 -13.34
C LYS A 123 16.77 7.70 -13.14
N THR A 124 15.93 7.55 -14.16
CA THR A 124 14.85 6.55 -14.18
C THR A 124 15.40 5.15 -14.33
N GLU A 125 14.90 4.23 -13.52
CA GLU A 125 15.11 2.80 -13.62
C GLU A 125 13.93 2.06 -12.99
N GLN A 126 13.59 0.88 -13.49
CA GLN A 126 12.51 0.02 -12.97
C GLN A 126 13.08 -1.35 -12.57
N SER A 127 14.02 -1.36 -11.64
CA SER A 127 14.74 -2.58 -11.21
C SER A 127 14.27 -3.17 -9.90
N ASP A 128 13.31 -2.54 -9.21
CA ASP A 128 12.94 -2.90 -7.83
C ASP A 128 11.76 -3.89 -7.74
N LEU A 129 11.26 -4.42 -8.87
CA LEU A 129 10.11 -5.34 -8.85
C LEU A 129 10.37 -6.58 -7.99
N TYR A 130 11.52 -7.24 -8.16
CA TYR A 130 11.84 -8.43 -7.36
C TYR A 130 12.09 -8.09 -5.89
N GLN A 131 12.63 -6.91 -5.60
CA GLN A 131 12.73 -6.42 -4.23
C GLN A 131 11.34 -6.24 -3.60
N ALA A 132 10.39 -5.65 -4.33
CA ALA A 132 9.02 -5.46 -3.86
C ALA A 132 8.28 -6.80 -3.68
N VAL A 133 8.47 -7.76 -4.57
CA VAL A 133 7.78 -9.06 -4.50
C VAL A 133 8.43 -10.01 -3.51
N TYR A 134 9.79 -10.11 -3.49
CA TYR A 134 10.52 -11.15 -2.76
C TYR A 134 11.53 -10.63 -1.74
N GLY A 135 11.75 -9.33 -1.64
CA GLY A 135 12.86 -8.72 -0.87
C GLY A 135 12.67 -8.65 0.63
N ARG A 136 11.90 -9.54 1.24
CA ARG A 136 11.72 -9.64 2.69
C ARG A 136 12.19 -10.98 3.22
N ASN A 137 12.43 -11.06 4.54
CA ASN A 137 12.73 -12.34 5.15
C ASN A 137 11.47 -13.21 5.27
N ALA A 138 11.65 -14.54 5.13
CA ALA A 138 10.61 -15.56 5.20
C ALA A 138 9.45 -15.37 4.19
N ASP A 139 8.36 -16.11 4.37
CA ASP A 139 7.15 -16.08 3.56
C ASP A 139 6.30 -14.85 3.90
N SER A 140 6.54 -13.77 3.18
CA SER A 140 5.97 -12.46 3.45
C SER A 140 5.32 -11.86 2.18
N PRO A 141 4.24 -12.47 1.66
CA PRO A 141 3.60 -12.04 0.43
C PRO A 141 2.89 -10.70 0.61
N VAL A 142 2.95 -9.86 -0.42
CA VAL A 142 2.25 -8.56 -0.47
C VAL A 142 1.78 -8.28 -1.90
N PRO A 143 0.67 -7.55 -2.08
CA PRO A 143 0.29 -7.02 -3.39
C PRO A 143 1.29 -5.98 -3.87
N VAL A 144 1.58 -5.99 -5.17
CA VAL A 144 2.45 -5.00 -5.82
C VAL A 144 1.72 -4.41 -7.01
N LEU A 145 1.44 -3.13 -6.96
CA LEU A 145 0.85 -2.34 -8.03
C LEU A 145 1.90 -1.45 -8.68
N ALA A 146 1.70 -1.07 -9.93
CA ALA A 146 2.58 -0.14 -10.62
C ALA A 146 1.76 0.85 -11.46
N ALA A 147 1.98 2.14 -11.24
CA ALA A 147 1.39 3.17 -12.08
C ALA A 147 2.04 3.16 -13.47
N SER A 148 1.23 3.29 -14.51
CA SER A 148 1.67 3.27 -15.92
C SER A 148 1.94 4.66 -16.50
N SER A 149 1.32 5.69 -15.93
CA SER A 149 1.50 7.09 -16.35
C SER A 149 1.29 8.05 -15.17
N PRO A 150 1.64 9.35 -15.32
CA PRO A 150 1.35 10.36 -14.31
C PRO A 150 -0.12 10.46 -13.91
N ALA A 151 -1.05 10.40 -14.87
CA ALA A 151 -2.49 10.46 -14.59
C ALA A 151 -2.99 9.17 -13.91
N ASP A 152 -2.56 8.00 -14.39
CA ASP A 152 -2.90 6.70 -13.84
C ASP A 152 -2.43 6.54 -12.37
N ALA A 153 -1.41 7.28 -11.96
CA ALA A 153 -0.95 7.28 -10.58
C ALA A 153 -2.03 7.69 -9.56
N PHE A 154 -3.04 8.48 -9.99
CA PHE A 154 -4.19 8.82 -9.16
C PHE A 154 -5.06 7.58 -8.87
N ASP A 155 -5.46 6.87 -9.92
CA ASP A 155 -6.33 5.69 -9.79
C ASP A 155 -5.60 4.52 -9.11
N THR A 156 -4.33 4.32 -9.44
CA THR A 156 -3.49 3.29 -8.81
C THR A 156 -3.29 3.55 -7.31
N ALA A 157 -3.20 4.82 -6.89
CA ALA A 157 -3.12 5.17 -5.47
C ALA A 157 -4.42 4.88 -4.72
N ILE A 158 -5.58 5.16 -5.30
CA ILE A 158 -6.89 4.79 -4.73
C ILE A 158 -7.00 3.28 -4.58
N GLU A 159 -6.61 2.53 -5.62
CA GLU A 159 -6.64 1.06 -5.59
C GLU A 159 -5.69 0.49 -4.53
N ALA A 160 -4.50 1.06 -4.37
CA ALA A 160 -3.58 0.66 -3.30
C ALA A 160 -4.19 0.86 -1.90
N VAL A 161 -4.89 1.96 -1.67
CA VAL A 161 -5.61 2.23 -0.42
C VAL A 161 -6.73 1.22 -0.21
N ARG A 162 -7.56 0.98 -1.25
CA ARG A 162 -8.66 0.02 -1.21
C ARG A 162 -8.18 -1.37 -0.84
N ILE A 163 -7.18 -1.89 -1.53
CA ILE A 163 -6.61 -3.21 -1.26
C ILE A 163 -6.02 -3.26 0.16
N ALA A 164 -5.23 -2.27 0.56
CA ALA A 164 -4.59 -2.26 1.87
C ALA A 164 -5.61 -2.34 3.01
N THR A 165 -6.68 -1.57 2.92
CA THR A 165 -7.71 -1.50 3.98
C THR A 165 -8.67 -2.68 3.93
N LYS A 166 -9.14 -3.10 2.76
CA LYS A 166 -10.06 -4.22 2.58
C LYS A 166 -9.45 -5.55 3.03
N TYR A 167 -8.16 -5.76 2.75
CA TYR A 167 -7.47 -7.02 3.05
C TYR A 167 -6.57 -6.95 4.28
N MET A 168 -6.51 -5.81 4.97
CA MET A 168 -5.65 -5.62 6.14
C MET A 168 -4.21 -6.10 5.87
N THR A 169 -3.56 -5.48 4.89
CA THR A 169 -2.24 -5.89 4.39
C THR A 169 -1.44 -4.70 3.89
N PRO A 170 -0.09 -4.72 3.99
CA PRO A 170 0.71 -3.75 3.25
C PRO A 170 0.58 -3.95 1.74
N VAL A 171 0.63 -2.85 0.99
CA VAL A 171 0.58 -2.82 -0.48
C VAL A 171 1.74 -1.98 -1.00
N PHE A 172 2.52 -2.52 -1.93
CA PHE A 172 3.48 -1.74 -2.69
C PHE A 172 2.82 -1.02 -3.86
N LEU A 173 3.18 0.24 -4.02
CA LEU A 173 2.89 1.00 -5.23
C LEU A 173 4.22 1.45 -5.84
N LEU A 174 4.54 0.90 -7.00
CA LEU A 174 5.76 1.22 -7.75
C LEU A 174 5.50 2.38 -8.70
N THR A 175 6.36 3.37 -8.62
CA THR A 175 6.52 4.44 -9.61
C THR A 175 8.00 4.55 -9.94
N ASP A 176 8.37 5.49 -10.78
CA ASP A 176 9.76 5.82 -11.06
C ASP A 176 9.96 7.34 -11.22
N SER A 177 11.19 7.74 -11.45
CA SER A 177 11.53 9.16 -11.64
C SER A 177 10.79 9.81 -12.82
N TYR A 178 10.42 9.06 -13.86
CA TYR A 178 9.64 9.60 -14.97
C TYR A 178 8.20 9.88 -14.51
N ILE A 179 7.49 8.87 -13.99
CA ILE A 179 6.10 9.02 -13.54
C ILE A 179 5.96 10.15 -12.53
N ILE A 180 6.86 10.23 -11.54
CA ILE A 180 6.79 11.25 -10.48
C ILE A 180 6.91 12.67 -11.02
N ASN A 181 7.77 12.91 -12.03
CA ASN A 181 8.12 14.24 -12.48
C ASN A 181 7.47 14.64 -13.82
N ALA A 182 7.01 13.67 -14.60
CA ALA A 182 6.34 13.96 -15.87
C ALA A 182 4.94 14.53 -15.64
N ALA A 183 4.44 15.24 -16.65
CA ALA A 183 3.12 15.83 -16.65
C ALA A 183 2.35 15.41 -17.91
N GLU A 184 1.04 15.22 -17.75
CA GLU A 184 0.15 14.92 -18.87
C GLU A 184 -1.25 15.52 -18.66
N PRO A 185 -2.09 15.60 -19.72
CA PRO A 185 -3.50 15.95 -19.55
C PRO A 185 -4.23 14.89 -18.75
N TRP A 186 -4.86 15.28 -17.66
CA TRP A 186 -5.65 14.41 -16.78
C TRP A 186 -7.11 14.81 -16.82
N LEU A 187 -7.97 13.86 -17.16
CA LEU A 187 -9.41 14.01 -17.04
C LEU A 187 -9.80 14.00 -15.57
N ILE A 188 -10.33 15.10 -15.07
CA ILE A 188 -10.77 15.19 -13.67
C ILE A 188 -11.91 14.18 -13.46
N PRO A 189 -11.77 13.21 -12.57
CA PRO A 189 -12.78 12.17 -12.35
C PRO A 189 -14.02 12.74 -11.67
N ASP A 190 -15.15 12.11 -11.92
CA ASP A 190 -16.34 12.31 -11.10
C ASP A 190 -16.17 11.50 -9.80
N VAL A 191 -15.91 12.20 -8.70
CA VAL A 191 -15.69 11.60 -7.38
C VAL A 191 -16.90 10.78 -6.91
N SER A 192 -18.11 11.10 -7.36
CA SER A 192 -19.32 10.35 -7.01
C SER A 192 -19.37 8.94 -7.62
N SER A 193 -18.60 8.70 -8.68
CA SER A 193 -18.48 7.40 -9.34
C SER A 193 -17.45 6.47 -8.72
N LEU A 194 -16.61 6.99 -7.80
CA LEU A 194 -15.58 6.19 -7.14
C LEU A 194 -16.18 5.31 -6.03
N PRO A 195 -15.72 4.07 -5.88
CA PRO A 195 -16.21 3.15 -4.85
C PRO A 195 -15.95 3.71 -3.45
N GLN A 196 -16.95 3.59 -2.55
CA GLN A 196 -16.89 4.07 -1.18
C GLN A 196 -16.93 2.89 -0.20
N ASP A 197 -15.82 2.19 -0.07
CA ASP A 197 -15.69 1.04 0.84
C ASP A 197 -15.18 1.50 2.21
N LYS A 198 -16.07 2.10 3.01
CA LYS A 198 -15.70 2.62 4.33
C LYS A 198 -15.21 1.52 5.26
N VAL A 199 -14.11 1.80 5.93
CA VAL A 199 -13.57 0.94 6.98
C VAL A 199 -14.51 0.96 8.18
N GLU A 200 -14.87 -0.22 8.66
CA GLU A 200 -15.58 -0.42 9.91
C GLU A 200 -14.62 -0.96 10.97
N PHE A 201 -14.50 -0.22 12.07
CA PHE A 201 -13.73 -0.68 13.21
C PHE A 201 -14.56 -1.59 14.10
N CYS A 202 -13.93 -2.64 14.61
CA CYS A 202 -14.56 -3.46 15.64
C CYS A 202 -14.77 -2.65 16.91
N THR A 203 -16.01 -2.65 17.42
CA THR A 203 -16.41 -1.85 18.60
C THR A 203 -16.89 -2.71 19.77
N ALA A 204 -17.09 -4.01 19.58
CA ALA A 204 -17.54 -4.94 20.59
C ALA A 204 -16.90 -6.31 20.39
N ALA A 205 -16.63 -7.02 21.49
CA ALA A 205 -16.24 -8.41 21.45
C ALA A 205 -17.47 -9.32 21.24
N ASP A 206 -17.23 -10.53 20.72
CA ASP A 206 -18.22 -11.58 20.69
C ASP A 206 -18.50 -12.13 22.10
N ALA A 207 -19.51 -13.00 22.25
CA ALA A 207 -19.93 -13.54 23.53
C ALA A 207 -18.85 -14.38 24.25
N ASP A 208 -17.91 -14.93 23.50
CA ASP A 208 -16.78 -15.74 23.98
C ASP A 208 -15.47 -14.96 24.12
N GLY A 209 -15.48 -13.65 23.78
CA GLY A 209 -14.35 -12.76 23.91
C GLY A 209 -13.94 -12.09 22.61
N PHE A 210 -12.82 -11.33 22.64
CA PHE A 210 -12.27 -10.67 21.47
C PHE A 210 -11.14 -11.49 20.82
N HIS A 211 -11.31 -11.79 19.55
CA HIS A 211 -10.36 -12.55 18.74
C HIS A 211 -9.76 -11.65 17.65
N PRO A 212 -8.60 -10.98 17.89
CA PRO A 212 -8.05 -9.96 17.02
C PRO A 212 -7.62 -10.47 15.65
N PHE A 213 -7.44 -11.78 15.49
CA PHE A 213 -7.09 -12.42 14.21
C PHE A 213 -8.22 -13.27 13.64
N LEU A 214 -9.43 -13.22 14.22
CA LEU A 214 -10.60 -13.78 13.56
C LEU A 214 -10.77 -13.12 12.20
N ARG A 215 -10.88 -13.93 11.16
CA ARG A 215 -10.85 -13.46 9.78
C ARG A 215 -12.20 -13.52 9.14
N ASP A 216 -12.45 -12.54 8.30
CA ASP A 216 -13.55 -12.58 7.33
C ASP A 216 -13.37 -13.78 6.39
N GLU A 217 -14.47 -14.46 6.04
CA GLU A 217 -14.41 -15.71 5.26
C GLU A 217 -14.05 -15.48 3.77
N GLU A 218 -14.36 -14.30 3.23
CA GLU A 218 -14.13 -13.98 1.82
C GLU A 218 -12.75 -13.34 1.60
N THR A 219 -12.44 -12.35 2.42
CA THR A 219 -11.21 -11.54 2.26
C THR A 219 -10.03 -12.08 3.04
N LEU A 220 -10.27 -12.93 4.03
CA LEU A 220 -9.31 -13.37 5.04
C LEU A 220 -8.66 -12.19 5.80
N ALA A 221 -9.28 -11.03 5.77
CA ALA A 221 -8.86 -9.88 6.57
C ALA A 221 -9.22 -10.10 8.03
N ARG A 222 -8.32 -9.71 8.93
CA ARG A 222 -8.62 -9.70 10.36
C ARG A 222 -9.46 -8.48 10.73
N VAL A 223 -10.13 -8.54 11.87
CA VAL A 223 -10.84 -7.39 12.43
C VAL A 223 -9.87 -6.27 12.82
N TRP A 224 -10.30 -5.03 12.67
CA TRP A 224 -9.51 -3.85 13.04
C TRP A 224 -10.13 -3.16 14.26
N ALA A 225 -9.53 -3.35 15.42
CA ALA A 225 -9.91 -2.69 16.66
C ALA A 225 -8.93 -1.58 17.02
N LEU A 226 -9.46 -0.44 17.46
CA LEU A 226 -8.63 0.69 17.86
C LEU A 226 -8.08 0.50 19.27
N PRO A 227 -6.82 0.89 19.53
CA PRO A 227 -6.27 0.92 20.88
C PRO A 227 -7.15 1.78 21.81
N GLY A 228 -7.46 1.24 22.99
CA GLY A 228 -8.30 1.92 23.99
C GLY A 228 -9.79 1.66 23.85
N THR A 229 -10.26 0.84 22.89
CA THR A 229 -11.64 0.38 22.84
C THR A 229 -11.91 -0.59 24.00
N PRO A 230 -12.84 -0.27 24.94
CA PRO A 230 -13.06 -1.10 26.10
C PRO A 230 -13.53 -2.51 25.73
N GLY A 231 -12.93 -3.53 26.36
CA GLY A 231 -13.24 -4.94 26.11
C GLY A 231 -12.57 -5.53 24.87
N LEU A 232 -11.80 -4.72 24.12
CA LEU A 232 -11.03 -5.16 22.96
C LEU A 232 -9.53 -5.07 23.19
N GLU A 233 -9.11 -5.11 24.46
CA GLU A 233 -7.71 -5.09 24.82
C GLU A 233 -7.02 -6.33 24.26
N HIS A 234 -6.01 -6.11 23.42
CA HIS A 234 -5.30 -7.18 22.75
C HIS A 234 -3.85 -6.81 22.46
N ARG A 235 -3.07 -7.80 22.11
CA ARG A 235 -1.69 -7.64 21.71
C ARG A 235 -1.52 -8.01 20.25
N ILE A 236 -0.78 -7.19 19.51
CA ILE A 236 -0.22 -7.56 18.22
C ILE A 236 1.29 -7.36 18.25
N GLY A 237 2.03 -8.15 17.48
CA GLY A 237 3.50 -8.06 17.43
C GLY A 237 4.08 -8.96 16.37
N GLY A 238 5.41 -8.89 16.19
CA GLY A 238 6.14 -9.61 15.14
C GLY A 238 6.35 -11.10 15.43
N LEU A 239 6.18 -11.56 16.68
CA LEU A 239 6.24 -12.99 16.95
C LEU A 239 5.04 -13.71 16.34
N GLU A 240 5.21 -14.98 15.98
CA GLU A 240 4.09 -15.77 15.46
C GLU A 240 2.96 -15.88 16.49
N LYS A 241 1.75 -15.81 15.99
CA LYS A 241 0.53 -15.73 16.79
C LYS A 241 -0.39 -16.89 16.48
N ASP A 242 -1.13 -17.28 17.47
CA ASP A 242 -2.23 -18.22 17.30
C ASP A 242 -3.26 -17.66 16.31
N TYR A 243 -3.91 -18.55 15.58
CA TYR A 243 -4.71 -18.27 14.39
C TYR A 243 -5.81 -17.20 14.61
N ASP A 244 -6.45 -17.17 15.77
CA ASP A 244 -7.56 -16.25 16.07
C ASP A 244 -7.29 -15.36 17.29
N SER A 245 -6.72 -15.90 18.36
CA SER A 245 -6.55 -15.21 19.63
C SER A 245 -5.46 -14.16 19.65
N GLY A 246 -4.49 -14.22 18.73
CA GLY A 246 -3.33 -13.34 18.72
C GLY A 246 -2.31 -13.62 19.83
N ASN A 247 -2.48 -14.65 20.62
CA ASN A 247 -1.49 -15.07 21.62
C ASN A 247 -0.23 -15.63 20.93
N ILE A 248 0.93 -15.44 21.56
CA ILE A 248 2.18 -16.01 21.02
C ILE A 248 2.06 -17.52 20.93
N SER A 249 2.41 -18.08 19.78
CA SER A 249 2.39 -19.49 19.51
C SER A 249 3.71 -19.94 18.87
N TYR A 250 4.29 -21.01 19.40
CA TYR A 250 5.44 -21.70 18.84
C TYR A 250 5.07 -23.07 18.24
N ASP A 251 3.76 -23.33 18.09
CA ASP A 251 3.24 -24.54 17.47
C ASP A 251 3.55 -24.53 15.97
N PRO A 252 4.24 -25.56 15.42
CA PRO A 252 4.61 -25.59 14.01
C PRO A 252 3.42 -25.75 13.08
N GLU A 253 2.34 -26.42 13.49
CA GLU A 253 1.12 -26.55 12.67
C GLU A 253 0.38 -25.22 12.58
N ASN A 254 0.31 -24.49 13.69
CA ASN A 254 -0.23 -23.13 13.70
C ASN A 254 0.61 -22.18 12.82
N HIS A 255 1.94 -22.26 12.89
CA HIS A 255 2.81 -21.47 12.02
C HIS A 255 2.56 -21.74 10.52
N HIS A 256 2.47 -23.02 10.16
CA HIS A 256 2.11 -23.39 8.78
C HIS A 256 0.75 -22.84 8.38
N ARG A 257 -0.28 -22.98 9.23
CA ARG A 257 -1.62 -22.45 9.00
C ARG A 257 -1.59 -20.93 8.78
N MET A 258 -0.90 -20.17 9.63
CA MET A 258 -0.79 -18.71 9.54
C MET A 258 -0.10 -18.28 8.23
N THR A 259 0.96 -18.98 7.83
CA THR A 259 1.66 -18.75 6.56
C THR A 259 0.72 -18.97 5.37
N MET A 260 -0.01 -20.07 5.36
CA MET A 260 -0.94 -20.40 4.27
C MET A 260 -2.13 -19.44 4.20
N VAL A 261 -2.65 -18.99 5.33
CA VAL A 261 -3.74 -17.99 5.37
C VAL A 261 -3.27 -16.64 4.83
N ARG A 262 -2.10 -16.17 5.23
CA ARG A 262 -1.52 -14.93 4.67
C ARG A 262 -1.32 -15.03 3.16
N LYS A 263 -0.83 -16.18 2.69
CA LYS A 263 -0.70 -16.43 1.24
C LYS A 263 -2.07 -16.43 0.55
N ALA A 264 -3.03 -17.18 1.05
CA ALA A 264 -4.36 -17.30 0.47
C ALA A 264 -5.09 -15.94 0.39
N LYS A 265 -4.91 -15.07 1.41
CA LYS A 265 -5.41 -13.69 1.39
C LYS A 265 -4.88 -12.92 0.18
N ILE A 266 -3.58 -12.96 -0.05
CA ILE A 266 -2.96 -12.23 -1.17
C ILE A 266 -3.36 -12.85 -2.51
N ASP A 267 -3.38 -14.17 -2.63
CA ASP A 267 -3.83 -14.86 -3.84
C ASP A 267 -5.30 -14.53 -4.17
N GLY A 268 -6.14 -14.39 -3.14
CA GLY A 268 -7.58 -14.08 -3.27
C GLY A 268 -7.85 -12.68 -3.86
N ILE A 269 -6.94 -11.73 -3.70
CA ILE A 269 -7.06 -10.37 -4.27
C ILE A 269 -7.22 -10.42 -5.79
N ALA A 270 -6.64 -11.40 -6.46
CA ALA A 270 -6.77 -11.59 -7.90
C ALA A 270 -8.22 -11.74 -8.39
N ASN A 271 -9.15 -12.13 -7.50
CA ASN A 271 -10.57 -12.24 -7.82
C ASN A 271 -11.33 -10.91 -7.68
N ASP A 272 -10.73 -9.92 -7.04
CA ASP A 272 -11.31 -8.62 -6.72
C ASP A 272 -10.76 -7.47 -7.58
N ILE A 273 -9.88 -7.77 -8.50
CA ILE A 273 -9.28 -6.82 -9.45
C ILE A 273 -9.60 -7.24 -10.89
N PRO A 274 -9.70 -6.27 -11.82
CA PRO A 274 -9.89 -6.60 -13.23
C PRO A 274 -8.78 -7.52 -13.76
N LYS A 275 -9.18 -8.52 -14.56
CA LYS A 275 -8.20 -9.37 -15.24
C LYS A 275 -7.37 -8.55 -16.21
N GLN A 276 -6.08 -8.85 -16.28
CA GLN A 276 -5.22 -8.27 -17.30
C GLN A 276 -5.67 -8.73 -18.69
N ALA A 277 -5.66 -7.79 -19.63
CA ALA A 277 -6.06 -8.05 -21.00
C ALA A 277 -4.98 -7.58 -21.98
N VAL A 278 -5.00 -8.11 -23.19
CA VAL A 278 -4.13 -7.63 -24.27
C VAL A 278 -4.57 -6.20 -24.64
N THR A 279 -3.68 -5.23 -24.46
CA THR A 279 -3.96 -3.81 -24.74
C THR A 279 -3.66 -3.42 -26.17
N LEU A 280 -2.76 -4.15 -26.84
CA LEU A 280 -2.37 -3.94 -28.23
C LEU A 280 -2.13 -5.29 -28.90
N GLY A 281 -2.77 -5.53 -30.06
CA GLY A 281 -2.70 -6.82 -30.74
C GLY A 281 -3.85 -7.75 -30.38
N SER A 282 -3.61 -9.05 -30.47
CA SER A 282 -4.58 -10.11 -30.25
C SER A 282 -4.04 -11.19 -29.32
N GLU A 283 -4.91 -11.87 -28.60
CA GLU A 283 -4.56 -13.06 -27.81
C GLU A 283 -4.07 -14.23 -28.67
N GLU A 284 -4.32 -14.19 -30.01
CA GLU A 284 -3.88 -15.20 -30.96
C GLU A 284 -2.47 -14.91 -31.53
N ASP A 285 -1.84 -13.78 -31.16
CA ASP A 285 -0.51 -13.42 -31.64
C ASP A 285 0.55 -14.40 -31.10
N ALA A 286 1.52 -14.73 -31.94
CA ALA A 286 2.55 -15.73 -31.62
C ALA A 286 3.55 -15.30 -30.53
N VAL A 287 3.62 -14.00 -30.22
CA VAL A 287 4.55 -13.42 -29.25
C VAL A 287 3.79 -12.44 -28.36
N ALA A 288 3.89 -12.64 -27.05
CA ALA A 288 3.40 -11.70 -26.06
C ALA A 288 4.56 -10.83 -25.52
N VAL A 289 4.37 -9.52 -25.51
CA VAL A 289 5.27 -8.57 -24.83
C VAL A 289 4.60 -8.12 -23.54
N VAL A 290 5.23 -8.36 -22.40
CA VAL A 290 4.74 -7.95 -21.09
C VAL A 290 5.53 -6.73 -20.63
N GLY A 291 4.84 -5.60 -20.45
CA GLY A 291 5.42 -4.38 -19.87
C GLY A 291 4.68 -4.00 -18.59
N TRP A 292 5.31 -3.16 -17.76
CA TRP A 292 4.70 -2.63 -16.56
C TRP A 292 5.27 -1.25 -16.22
N GLY A 293 4.54 -0.47 -15.41
CA GLY A 293 4.98 0.84 -15.00
C GLY A 293 5.14 1.81 -16.20
N SER A 294 6.10 2.71 -16.16
CA SER A 294 6.35 3.73 -17.20
C SER A 294 6.76 3.19 -18.57
N THR A 295 7.00 1.89 -18.70
CA THR A 295 7.26 1.27 -20.02
C THR A 295 5.99 1.04 -20.82
N TYR A 296 4.80 1.25 -20.23
CA TYR A 296 3.53 1.12 -20.94
C TYR A 296 3.25 2.32 -21.87
N GLY A 297 3.55 3.53 -21.44
CA GLY A 297 3.23 4.77 -22.15
C GLY A 297 4.22 5.20 -23.23
#